data_78c4c2df5415c08f95db93ad078febaf
#
_entry.id   78c4c2df5415c08f95db93ad078febaf
#
_cell.length_a   1.000
_cell.length_b   1.000
_cell.length_c   1.000
_cell.angle_alpha   90.00
_cell.angle_beta   90.00
_cell.angle_gamma   90.00
#
_symmetry.space_group_name_H-M   'P 1'
#
loop_
_entity.id
_entity.type
_entity.pdbx_description
1 polymer ?
#
loop_
_entity_poly.entity_id
_entity_poly.type
_entity_poly.pdbx_seq_one_letter_code
_entity_poly.pdbx_strand_id
1 'polypeptide(L)'
;MRQCLLFILLLPFLVQSQPIDSAWMANNYTKKELYIPMRDGTKLFTSLYLPKSSTEKHPFLLSRTPYSCAPYGETKTKNFRNYQKAYLTGGYIMVTQDVRGRWMSEGTFVDVRPYNPNKKTSTDIDEASDTYDTVDWLVKNINNNNGKVGVFGISYPGFYTTMAALSQHPAVVAVSPQAPVTDWFMGDDFHHNGAFMQMDGFAFYSSFGKPRPAPTTVGPTGFNFPTQDNYEFYLRNPLSSLAKLMGDSILFWKDLYAHPTYDAWWKARNPRNFVQNIPTNVAMLEVGGLFDAEDCFGAWNVYKSVEAKTKTNNKIVMGPWYHGQWASGDGTHLGNVQFESNTSDWYTQNIEVPFFNFYLKGLGTADNISEANIFYTGENKWHQLPTWPPANMQPTNLYLQSKGQLSFAMMPDKKPSFVTYVSDPAKPVPYTEDVHFRRTREYMTDDQRFAARRPDVLVFKTDTLTDDVTLAGPLVADLMVSISGTDADFVVKLIDVFPDDFKYPMASNATTQLAQPSYVMNGYQMLIRGEVMRGKFRNSFEKPIAFVPNQPTQVKYTLPDVAHTFKKGHRIMVQIQSSWFPLVDRNPQKFMDIYKATEPDFQKATIKVYENQSKLILPIVK
;
A
#
# COMPACT_ATOMS: atom_id res chain seq x y z
N MET A 1 5.49 -69.04 29.25
CA MET A 1 5.90 -68.18 28.14
C MET A 1 5.48 -66.75 28.47
N ARG A 2 6.43 -65.90 28.90
CA ARG A 2 6.21 -64.47 29.16
C ARG A 2 6.61 -63.71 27.90
N GLN A 3 5.66 -63.07 27.23
CA GLN A 3 5.92 -62.14 26.14
C GLN A 3 6.32 -60.76 26.73
N CYS A 4 7.57 -60.33 26.49
CA CYS A 4 8.00 -58.97 26.70
C CYS A 4 7.58 -58.09 25.55
N LEU A 5 6.65 -57.18 25.77
CA LEU A 5 6.36 -56.07 24.83
C LEU A 5 7.45 -54.98 25.01
N LEU A 6 8.19 -54.77 23.93
CA LEU A 6 9.14 -53.65 23.85
C LEU A 6 8.37 -52.38 23.39
N PHE A 7 8.17 -51.45 24.31
CA PHE A 7 7.68 -50.10 23.99
C PHE A 7 8.83 -49.27 23.44
N ILE A 8 8.85 -49.01 22.13
CA ILE A 8 9.75 -48.02 21.54
C ILE A 8 9.12 -46.63 21.77
N LEU A 9 9.70 -45.87 22.69
CA LEU A 9 9.39 -44.44 22.90
C LEU A 9 9.98 -43.67 21.72
N LEU A 10 9.13 -43.26 20.78
CA LEU A 10 9.44 -42.23 19.78
C LEU A 10 9.47 -40.87 20.50
N LEU A 11 10.64 -40.44 20.92
CA LEU A 11 10.86 -39.04 21.32
C LEU A 11 10.75 -38.15 20.09
N PRO A 12 9.88 -37.12 20.07
CA PRO A 12 9.90 -36.14 19.01
C PRO A 12 11.21 -35.35 19.13
N PHE A 13 12.07 -35.50 18.12
CA PHE A 13 13.20 -34.59 17.95
C PHE A 13 12.62 -33.20 17.63
N LEU A 14 12.59 -32.33 18.63
CA LEU A 14 12.45 -30.90 18.41
C LEU A 14 13.71 -30.44 17.67
N VAL A 15 13.64 -30.38 16.35
CA VAL A 15 14.64 -29.70 15.54
C VAL A 15 14.49 -28.20 15.87
N GLN A 16 15.24 -27.72 16.85
CA GLN A 16 15.45 -26.29 17.02
C GLN A 16 16.13 -25.78 15.75
N SER A 17 15.42 -24.99 14.97
CA SER A 17 16.02 -24.32 13.84
C SER A 17 17.16 -23.42 14.35
N GLN A 18 18.37 -23.69 13.89
CA GLN A 18 19.51 -22.83 14.23
C GLN A 18 19.24 -21.40 13.78
N PRO A 19 19.56 -20.40 14.62
CA PRO A 19 19.39 -19.01 14.20
C PRO A 19 20.26 -18.72 12.99
N ILE A 20 19.69 -18.06 11.98
CA ILE A 20 20.44 -17.58 10.80
C ILE A 20 21.16 -16.31 11.22
N ASP A 21 22.35 -16.48 11.73
CA ASP A 21 23.29 -15.42 12.10
C ASP A 21 24.44 -15.30 11.07
N SER A 22 25.39 -14.44 11.36
CA SER A 22 26.56 -14.24 10.48
C SER A 22 27.43 -15.49 10.37
N ALA A 23 27.50 -16.34 11.38
CA ALA A 23 28.25 -17.60 11.33
C ALA A 23 27.54 -18.62 10.45
N TRP A 24 26.22 -18.77 10.59
CA TRP A 24 25.41 -19.61 9.71
C TRP A 24 25.55 -19.17 8.26
N MET A 25 25.44 -17.85 7.99
CA MET A 25 25.61 -17.29 6.65
C MET A 25 27.01 -17.60 6.09
N ALA A 26 28.07 -17.38 6.87
CA ALA A 26 29.44 -17.66 6.44
C ALA A 26 29.69 -19.14 6.15
N ASN A 27 29.00 -20.05 6.85
CA ASN A 27 29.11 -21.49 6.60
C ASN A 27 28.34 -21.98 5.38
N ASN A 28 27.18 -21.38 5.10
CA ASN A 28 26.24 -21.89 4.09
C ASN A 28 26.21 -21.06 2.80
N TYR A 29 26.64 -19.80 2.83
CA TYR A 29 26.57 -18.88 1.69
C TYR A 29 27.89 -18.18 1.43
N THR A 30 28.11 -17.84 0.17
CA THR A 30 29.20 -16.93 -0.28
C THR A 30 28.55 -15.67 -0.82
N LYS A 31 28.91 -14.51 -0.30
CA LYS A 31 28.51 -13.25 -0.87
C LYS A 31 29.44 -12.86 -2.02
N LYS A 32 28.86 -12.41 -3.14
CA LYS A 32 29.57 -11.80 -4.26
C LYS A 32 28.96 -10.46 -4.62
N GLU A 33 29.78 -9.53 -5.00
CA GLU A 33 29.39 -8.22 -5.52
C GLU A 33 29.97 -8.02 -6.91
N LEU A 34 29.14 -7.61 -7.87
CA LEU A 34 29.55 -7.47 -9.25
C LEU A 34 28.71 -6.42 -9.97
N TYR A 35 29.20 -6.02 -11.13
CA TYR A 35 28.50 -5.13 -12.05
C TYR A 35 28.00 -5.92 -13.25
N ILE A 36 26.68 -5.89 -13.46
CA ILE A 36 26.04 -6.52 -14.61
C ILE A 36 25.90 -5.46 -15.71
N PRO A 37 26.47 -5.68 -16.91
CA PRO A 37 26.30 -4.75 -18.02
C PRO A 37 24.90 -4.89 -18.62
N MET A 38 24.23 -3.76 -18.82
CA MET A 38 22.98 -3.65 -19.54
C MET A 38 23.24 -3.49 -21.04
N ARG A 39 22.21 -3.64 -21.88
CA ARG A 39 22.31 -3.57 -23.36
C ARG A 39 22.88 -2.26 -23.90
N ASP A 40 22.77 -1.16 -23.15
CA ASP A 40 23.31 0.16 -23.47
C ASP A 40 24.72 0.39 -22.92
N GLY A 41 25.32 -0.62 -22.29
CA GLY A 41 26.64 -0.56 -21.69
C GLY A 41 26.67 -0.06 -20.24
N THR A 42 25.57 0.47 -19.71
CA THR A 42 25.46 0.89 -18.30
C THR A 42 25.60 -0.32 -17.38
N LYS A 43 26.33 -0.18 -16.27
CA LYS A 43 26.59 -1.28 -15.34
C LYS A 43 25.79 -1.11 -14.05
N LEU A 44 25.00 -2.15 -13.70
CA LEU A 44 24.20 -2.15 -12.48
C LEU A 44 24.85 -3.01 -11.40
N PHE A 45 25.02 -2.41 -10.23
CA PHE A 45 25.61 -3.07 -9.07
C PHE A 45 24.66 -4.10 -8.51
N THR A 46 25.18 -5.32 -8.34
CA THR A 46 24.38 -6.48 -7.91
C THR A 46 25.11 -7.24 -6.81
N SER A 47 24.41 -7.47 -5.70
CA SER A 47 24.86 -8.28 -4.57
C SER A 47 24.16 -9.64 -4.62
N LEU A 48 24.95 -10.71 -4.59
CA LEU A 48 24.47 -12.11 -4.62
C LEU A 48 24.89 -12.83 -3.35
N TYR A 49 24.00 -13.68 -2.86
CA TYR A 49 24.31 -14.68 -1.84
C TYR A 49 24.11 -16.05 -2.47
N LEU A 50 25.20 -16.76 -2.68
CA LEU A 50 25.30 -18.04 -3.38
C LEU A 50 25.38 -19.18 -2.38
N PRO A 51 24.48 -20.19 -2.39
CA PRO A 51 24.62 -21.38 -1.56
C PRO A 51 25.96 -22.08 -1.83
N LYS A 52 26.63 -22.54 -0.81
CA LYS A 52 27.89 -23.28 -0.92
C LYS A 52 27.69 -24.75 -1.33
N SER A 53 26.47 -25.26 -1.19
CA SER A 53 26.13 -26.61 -1.67
C SER A 53 26.32 -26.67 -3.20
N SER A 54 27.03 -27.70 -3.65
CA SER A 54 27.27 -27.95 -5.09
C SER A 54 26.46 -29.12 -5.63
N THR A 55 25.66 -29.79 -4.78
CA THR A 55 24.92 -31.01 -5.14
C THR A 55 23.58 -30.73 -5.81
N GLU A 56 23.07 -29.51 -5.67
CA GLU A 56 21.77 -29.09 -6.18
C GLU A 56 21.90 -27.87 -7.08
N LYS A 57 20.92 -27.72 -7.99
CA LYS A 57 20.72 -26.48 -8.73
C LYS A 57 19.74 -25.57 -8.00
N HIS A 58 20.06 -24.31 -7.92
CA HIS A 58 19.37 -23.32 -7.11
C HIS A 58 18.59 -22.30 -7.95
N PRO A 59 17.34 -21.96 -7.60
CA PRO A 59 16.63 -20.85 -8.24
C PRO A 59 17.15 -19.50 -7.76
N PHE A 60 16.98 -18.48 -8.59
CA PHE A 60 17.20 -17.11 -8.18
C PHE A 60 15.94 -16.52 -7.54
N LEU A 61 16.14 -15.71 -6.49
CA LEU A 61 15.13 -14.81 -5.97
C LEU A 61 15.69 -13.38 -6.00
N LEU A 62 15.19 -12.58 -6.94
CA LEU A 62 15.70 -11.25 -7.29
C LEU A 62 14.81 -10.16 -6.68
N SER A 63 15.46 -9.14 -6.11
CA SER A 63 14.83 -7.87 -5.75
C SER A 63 15.64 -6.70 -6.32
N ARG A 64 15.01 -5.83 -7.10
CA ARG A 64 15.61 -4.59 -7.60
C ARG A 64 15.14 -3.42 -6.73
N THR A 65 16.04 -2.54 -6.34
CA THR A 65 15.74 -1.52 -5.32
C THR A 65 16.43 -0.17 -5.59
N PRO A 66 15.73 0.95 -5.35
CA PRO A 66 16.36 2.27 -5.33
C PRO A 66 16.92 2.61 -3.95
N TYR A 67 16.73 1.71 -2.94
CA TYR A 67 17.00 1.99 -1.51
C TYR A 67 18.35 1.47 -1.01
N SER A 68 19.11 0.72 -1.77
CA SER A 68 20.45 0.21 -1.48
C SER A 68 20.55 -1.31 -1.33
N CYS A 69 21.59 -1.88 -1.95
CA CYS A 69 22.03 -3.25 -1.74
C CYS A 69 22.86 -3.46 -0.46
N ALA A 70 23.00 -2.43 0.37
CA ALA A 70 23.82 -2.49 1.58
C ALA A 70 23.53 -3.74 2.43
N PRO A 71 24.53 -4.21 3.19
CA PRO A 71 25.87 -3.67 3.36
C PRO A 71 26.80 -3.96 2.17
N TYR A 72 27.55 -2.98 1.72
CA TYR A 72 28.53 -3.13 0.64
C TYR A 72 29.81 -3.77 1.15
N GLY A 73 30.43 -4.62 0.31
CA GLY A 73 31.62 -5.41 0.60
C GLY A 73 31.28 -6.89 0.83
N GLU A 74 32.01 -7.78 0.13
CA GLU A 74 31.76 -9.22 0.11
C GLU A 74 31.90 -9.90 1.48
N THR A 75 32.66 -9.28 2.40
CA THR A 75 32.83 -9.77 3.79
C THR A 75 31.71 -9.35 4.74
N LYS A 76 30.81 -8.45 4.29
CA LYS A 76 29.72 -7.92 5.12
C LYS A 76 28.40 -8.61 4.79
N THR A 77 27.83 -9.31 5.76
CA THR A 77 26.56 -10.02 5.57
C THR A 77 25.36 -9.15 5.91
N LYS A 78 24.32 -9.19 5.08
CA LYS A 78 23.04 -8.55 5.35
C LYS A 78 22.32 -9.26 6.50
N ASN A 79 21.69 -8.51 7.38
CA ASN A 79 20.74 -9.07 8.33
C ASN A 79 19.41 -9.33 7.58
N PHE A 80 19.17 -10.59 7.26
CA PHE A 80 17.96 -11.00 6.58
C PHE A 80 16.75 -11.00 7.52
N ARG A 81 15.64 -10.49 7.05
CA ARG A 81 14.37 -10.49 7.79
C ARG A 81 13.84 -11.93 7.95
N ASN A 82 12.96 -12.16 8.92
CA ASN A 82 12.46 -13.49 9.22
C ASN A 82 11.86 -14.20 8.01
N TYR A 83 11.05 -13.51 7.21
CA TYR A 83 10.44 -14.10 6.01
C TYR A 83 11.48 -14.56 4.95
N GLN A 84 12.65 -13.91 4.87
CA GLN A 84 13.71 -14.27 3.93
C GLN A 84 14.52 -15.50 4.39
N LYS A 85 14.46 -15.83 5.68
CA LYS A 85 15.19 -16.99 6.23
C LYS A 85 14.74 -18.31 5.63
N ALA A 86 13.45 -18.46 5.31
CA ALA A 86 12.92 -19.65 4.64
C ALA A 86 13.55 -19.87 3.25
N TYR A 87 13.83 -18.80 2.52
CA TYR A 87 14.52 -18.90 1.23
C TYR A 87 15.99 -19.26 1.37
N LEU A 88 16.67 -18.70 2.38
CA LEU A 88 18.07 -19.07 2.65
C LEU A 88 18.19 -20.54 3.05
N THR A 89 17.36 -21.03 3.98
CA THR A 89 17.37 -22.47 4.36
C THR A 89 16.89 -23.34 3.21
N GLY A 90 16.04 -22.82 2.33
CA GLY A 90 15.61 -23.45 1.10
C GLY A 90 16.66 -23.47 -0.02
N GLY A 91 17.84 -22.89 0.18
CA GLY A 91 18.93 -22.89 -0.81
C GLY A 91 18.67 -22.03 -2.04
N TYR A 92 17.99 -20.89 -1.90
CA TYR A 92 17.82 -19.93 -2.99
C TYR A 92 19.09 -19.08 -3.18
N ILE A 93 19.39 -18.73 -4.43
CA ILE A 93 20.36 -17.66 -4.73
C ILE A 93 19.63 -16.34 -4.52
N MET A 94 19.98 -15.62 -3.45
CA MET A 94 19.37 -14.33 -3.15
C MET A 94 20.11 -13.23 -3.92
N VAL A 95 19.38 -12.44 -4.69
CA VAL A 95 19.93 -11.36 -5.53
C VAL A 95 19.29 -10.05 -5.16
N THR A 96 20.10 -9.03 -4.88
CA THR A 96 19.63 -7.65 -4.73
C THR A 96 20.41 -6.76 -5.68
N GLN A 97 19.71 -5.92 -6.47
CA GLN A 97 20.34 -5.03 -7.44
C GLN A 97 19.95 -3.58 -7.14
N ASP A 98 20.97 -2.70 -7.03
CA ASP A 98 20.76 -1.25 -7.10
C ASP A 98 20.26 -0.89 -8.49
N VAL A 99 19.13 -0.19 -8.60
CA VAL A 99 18.59 0.22 -9.90
C VAL A 99 19.42 1.32 -10.53
N ARG A 100 19.28 1.50 -11.81
CA ARG A 100 19.99 2.50 -12.64
C ARG A 100 20.00 3.88 -12.00
N GLY A 101 21.21 4.48 -11.87
CA GLY A 101 21.41 5.79 -11.29
C GLY A 101 21.19 5.91 -9.78
N ARG A 102 21.13 4.76 -9.09
CA ARG A 102 20.98 4.74 -7.63
C ARG A 102 22.15 3.99 -6.99
N TRP A 103 22.59 4.49 -5.82
CA TRP A 103 23.66 3.91 -5.00
C TRP A 103 24.92 3.57 -5.81
N MET A 104 25.29 2.30 -5.91
CA MET A 104 26.49 1.87 -6.62
C MET A 104 26.29 1.61 -8.11
N SER A 105 25.06 1.71 -8.63
CA SER A 105 24.77 1.55 -10.05
C SER A 105 25.05 2.82 -10.85
N GLU A 106 25.53 2.62 -12.07
CA GLU A 106 25.74 3.67 -13.07
C GLU A 106 24.43 4.14 -13.71
N GLY A 107 24.52 5.15 -14.55
CA GLY A 107 23.42 5.69 -15.37
C GLY A 107 22.59 6.76 -14.66
N THR A 108 21.44 7.10 -15.23
CA THR A 108 20.55 8.16 -14.74
C THR A 108 19.28 7.57 -14.18
N PHE A 109 18.95 7.90 -12.94
CA PHE A 109 17.70 7.54 -12.31
C PHE A 109 16.54 8.35 -12.90
N VAL A 110 15.42 7.68 -13.15
CA VAL A 110 14.15 8.30 -13.51
C VAL A 110 13.07 7.70 -12.63
N ASP A 111 12.33 8.55 -11.93
CA ASP A 111 11.24 8.11 -11.06
C ASP A 111 10.17 7.36 -11.85
N VAL A 112 9.80 6.16 -11.36
CA VAL A 112 8.84 5.24 -12.01
C VAL A 112 8.95 5.30 -13.54
N ARG A 113 10.14 5.01 -14.04
CA ARG A 113 10.48 5.10 -15.46
C ARG A 113 9.40 4.45 -16.32
N PRO A 114 8.84 5.16 -17.31
CA PRO A 114 7.82 4.61 -18.20
C PRO A 114 8.24 3.31 -18.90
N TYR A 115 7.31 2.36 -18.98
CA TYR A 115 7.48 1.19 -19.82
C TYR A 115 7.46 1.59 -21.31
N ASN A 116 8.44 1.14 -22.07
CA ASN A 116 8.49 1.38 -23.51
C ASN A 116 8.11 0.09 -24.29
N PRO A 117 6.88 -0.03 -24.79
CA PRO A 117 6.47 -1.21 -25.56
C PRO A 117 7.12 -1.28 -26.97
N ASN A 118 7.74 -0.20 -27.43
CA ASN A 118 8.24 -0.05 -28.80
C ASN A 118 9.77 0.00 -28.88
N LYS A 119 10.47 -0.71 -27.99
CA LYS A 119 11.94 -0.79 -27.99
C LYS A 119 12.46 -1.34 -29.32
N LYS A 120 13.35 -0.61 -29.98
CA LYS A 120 13.94 -0.99 -31.28
C LYS A 120 15.47 -1.07 -31.26
N THR A 121 16.11 -0.35 -30.36
CA THR A 121 17.57 -0.22 -30.26
C THR A 121 18.04 -0.57 -28.86
N SER A 122 19.34 -0.77 -28.69
CA SER A 122 19.95 -0.99 -27.37
C SER A 122 19.86 0.22 -26.44
N THR A 123 19.57 1.41 -26.97
CA THR A 123 19.39 2.64 -26.18
C THR A 123 17.93 2.87 -25.75
N ASP A 124 16.99 2.07 -26.26
CA ASP A 124 15.58 2.10 -25.84
C ASP A 124 15.41 1.28 -24.55
N ILE A 125 15.75 1.88 -23.44
CA ILE A 125 15.80 1.23 -22.12
C ILE A 125 14.62 1.60 -21.25
N ASP A 126 14.23 0.67 -20.40
CA ASP A 126 13.33 0.86 -19.27
C ASP A 126 13.65 -0.17 -18.16
N GLU A 127 12.86 -0.19 -17.08
CA GLU A 127 13.11 -1.12 -15.97
C GLU A 127 12.84 -2.58 -16.34
N ALA A 128 11.97 -2.82 -17.33
CA ALA A 128 11.73 -4.18 -17.85
C ALA A 128 12.95 -4.67 -18.67
N SER A 129 13.56 -3.82 -19.49
CA SER A 129 14.78 -4.17 -20.21
C SER A 129 15.99 -4.37 -19.29
N ASP A 130 16.14 -3.54 -18.25
CA ASP A 130 17.19 -3.73 -17.26
C ASP A 130 17.00 -5.05 -16.48
N THR A 131 15.75 -5.42 -16.19
CA THR A 131 15.46 -6.73 -15.59
C THR A 131 15.79 -7.86 -16.54
N TYR A 132 15.41 -7.74 -17.83
CA TYR A 132 15.74 -8.75 -18.86
C TYR A 132 17.23 -9.01 -18.90
N ASP A 133 18.03 -7.94 -19.06
CA ASP A 133 19.50 -8.05 -19.19
C ASP A 133 20.14 -8.60 -17.92
N THR A 134 19.64 -8.21 -16.75
CA THR A 134 20.09 -8.75 -15.45
C THR A 134 19.84 -10.26 -15.36
N VAL A 135 18.63 -10.70 -15.69
CA VAL A 135 18.24 -12.12 -15.60
C VAL A 135 19.01 -12.95 -16.62
N ASP A 136 19.14 -12.47 -17.86
CA ASP A 136 19.90 -13.14 -18.91
C ASP A 136 21.36 -13.35 -18.50
N TRP A 137 21.97 -12.31 -17.94
CA TRP A 137 23.34 -12.39 -17.43
C TRP A 137 23.46 -13.38 -16.27
N LEU A 138 22.56 -13.35 -15.28
CA LEU A 138 22.60 -14.22 -14.12
C LEU A 138 22.49 -15.69 -14.51
N VAL A 139 21.54 -16.04 -15.36
CA VAL A 139 21.31 -17.43 -15.81
C VAL A 139 22.52 -17.97 -16.59
N LYS A 140 23.19 -17.13 -17.38
CA LYS A 140 24.34 -17.53 -18.20
C LYS A 140 25.64 -17.61 -17.41
N ASN A 141 25.84 -16.79 -16.39
CA ASN A 141 27.17 -16.58 -15.77
C ASN A 141 27.28 -17.12 -14.33
N ILE A 142 26.17 -17.41 -13.65
CA ILE A 142 26.21 -17.97 -12.30
C ILE A 142 26.03 -19.50 -12.39
N ASN A 143 27.06 -20.23 -11.93
CA ASN A 143 27.02 -21.68 -11.90
C ASN A 143 25.98 -22.22 -10.90
N ASN A 144 25.59 -23.48 -11.06
CA ASN A 144 24.65 -24.21 -10.20
C ASN A 144 23.25 -23.58 -10.08
N ASN A 145 22.86 -22.70 -11.02
CA ASN A 145 21.48 -22.24 -11.10
C ASN A 145 20.59 -23.26 -11.85
N ASN A 146 19.29 -23.24 -11.58
CA ASN A 146 18.32 -24.12 -12.24
C ASN A 146 17.61 -23.45 -13.44
N GLY A 147 18.04 -22.27 -13.86
CA GLY A 147 17.46 -21.50 -14.96
C GLY A 147 16.14 -20.77 -14.64
N LYS A 148 15.66 -20.79 -13.40
CA LYS A 148 14.41 -20.14 -12.98
C LYS A 148 14.68 -18.95 -12.07
N VAL A 149 13.93 -17.87 -12.29
CA VAL A 149 14.01 -16.62 -11.53
C VAL A 149 12.63 -16.24 -11.01
N GLY A 150 12.57 -16.04 -9.69
CA GLY A 150 11.48 -15.33 -9.02
C GLY A 150 11.89 -13.88 -8.77
N VAL A 151 10.94 -12.96 -8.86
CA VAL A 151 11.17 -11.55 -8.54
C VAL A 151 10.15 -11.09 -7.51
N PHE A 152 10.60 -10.35 -6.49
CA PHE A 152 9.72 -9.80 -5.47
C PHE A 152 10.20 -8.45 -4.99
N GLY A 153 9.30 -7.66 -4.44
CA GLY A 153 9.64 -6.37 -3.86
C GLY A 153 8.43 -5.66 -3.28
N ILE A 154 8.68 -4.86 -2.25
CA ILE A 154 7.66 -4.09 -1.51
C ILE A 154 7.79 -2.62 -1.89
N SER A 155 6.67 -1.92 -2.16
CA SER A 155 6.68 -0.47 -2.42
C SER A 155 7.31 -0.16 -3.79
N TYR A 156 8.25 0.75 -3.88
CA TYR A 156 9.01 1.01 -5.10
C TYR A 156 9.63 -0.27 -5.71
N PRO A 157 10.27 -1.18 -4.93
CA PRO A 157 10.63 -2.52 -5.41
C PRO A 157 9.46 -3.36 -5.95
N GLY A 158 8.22 -3.11 -5.50
CA GLY A 158 7.00 -3.68 -6.07
C GLY A 158 6.72 -3.18 -7.49
N PHE A 159 6.96 -1.90 -7.77
CA PHE A 159 6.94 -1.36 -9.13
C PHE A 159 7.96 -2.09 -10.03
N TYR A 160 9.22 -2.23 -9.57
CA TYR A 160 10.23 -2.97 -10.35
C TYR A 160 9.84 -4.44 -10.55
N THR A 161 9.10 -5.03 -9.63
CA THR A 161 8.60 -6.40 -9.76
C THR A 161 7.50 -6.49 -10.81
N THR A 162 6.59 -5.52 -10.89
CA THR A 162 5.62 -5.42 -12.00
C THR A 162 6.33 -5.24 -13.34
N MET A 163 7.38 -4.41 -13.38
CA MET A 163 8.21 -4.23 -14.58
C MET A 163 9.00 -5.51 -14.94
N ALA A 164 9.34 -6.35 -13.94
CA ALA A 164 9.97 -7.65 -14.18
C ALA A 164 9.02 -8.62 -14.88
N ALA A 165 7.74 -8.63 -14.53
CA ALA A 165 6.74 -9.39 -15.27
C ALA A 165 6.63 -8.94 -16.73
N LEU A 166 6.76 -7.63 -16.97
CA LEU A 166 6.77 -7.03 -18.31
C LEU A 166 8.09 -7.23 -19.08
N SER A 167 9.14 -7.77 -18.45
CA SER A 167 10.43 -8.01 -19.11
C SER A 167 10.37 -9.08 -20.20
N GLN A 168 9.41 -10.00 -20.11
CA GLN A 168 9.21 -11.13 -21.03
C GLN A 168 10.41 -12.08 -21.10
N HIS A 169 11.30 -12.08 -20.11
CA HIS A 169 12.42 -13.01 -20.08
C HIS A 169 11.94 -14.42 -19.71
N PRO A 170 12.29 -15.48 -20.48
CA PRO A 170 11.73 -16.82 -20.29
C PRO A 170 12.08 -17.47 -18.95
N ALA A 171 13.16 -17.06 -18.31
CA ALA A 171 13.53 -17.54 -16.98
C ALA A 171 12.73 -16.91 -15.83
N VAL A 172 12.06 -15.78 -16.05
CA VAL A 172 11.15 -15.15 -15.06
C VAL A 172 9.84 -15.93 -15.09
N VAL A 173 9.60 -16.75 -14.09
CA VAL A 173 8.44 -17.66 -14.03
C VAL A 173 7.46 -17.33 -12.89
N ALA A 174 7.90 -16.53 -11.90
CA ALA A 174 7.07 -16.14 -10.76
C ALA A 174 7.45 -14.73 -10.29
N VAL A 175 6.47 -13.88 -10.04
CA VAL A 175 6.68 -12.53 -9.52
C VAL A 175 5.72 -12.24 -8.37
N SER A 176 6.19 -11.49 -7.37
CA SER A 176 5.34 -11.02 -6.28
C SER A 176 5.48 -9.51 -6.10
N PRO A 177 4.69 -8.69 -6.83
CA PRO A 177 4.57 -7.27 -6.57
C PRO A 177 3.86 -7.06 -5.24
N GLN A 178 4.54 -6.49 -4.25
CA GLN A 178 4.02 -6.31 -2.91
C GLN A 178 3.86 -4.80 -2.64
N ALA A 179 2.66 -4.36 -2.29
CA ALA A 179 2.31 -2.95 -2.21
C ALA A 179 2.97 -2.17 -3.37
N PRO A 180 2.73 -2.55 -4.63
CA PRO A 180 3.46 -1.99 -5.75
C PRO A 180 2.99 -0.57 -6.04
N VAL A 181 3.93 0.36 -6.18
CA VAL A 181 3.67 1.68 -6.76
C VAL A 181 3.18 1.52 -8.19
N THR A 182 2.04 2.14 -8.54
CA THR A 182 1.47 2.09 -9.89
C THR A 182 1.03 3.45 -10.42
N ASP A 183 0.35 4.25 -9.61
CA ASP A 183 -0.25 5.50 -10.07
C ASP A 183 -0.23 6.58 -8.99
N TRP A 184 0.81 7.38 -8.99
CA TRP A 184 1.04 8.45 -8.02
C TRP A 184 0.09 9.65 -8.12
N PHE A 185 -0.85 9.64 -9.07
CA PHE A 185 -1.89 10.67 -9.17
C PHE A 185 -3.25 10.20 -8.65
N MET A 186 -3.50 8.90 -8.74
CA MET A 186 -4.82 8.34 -8.44
C MET A 186 -4.95 7.78 -7.03
N GLY A 187 -3.90 7.18 -6.47
CA GLY A 187 -4.10 6.52 -5.19
C GLY A 187 -2.88 5.86 -4.54
N ASP A 188 -1.68 5.96 -5.16
CA ASP A 188 -0.44 5.52 -4.54
C ASP A 188 0.38 6.72 -4.04
N ASP A 189 1.07 6.59 -2.92
CA ASP A 189 2.01 7.50 -2.25
C ASP A 189 1.64 8.98 -2.23
N PHE A 190 1.63 9.66 -3.41
CA PHE A 190 1.76 11.13 -3.46
C PHE A 190 0.47 11.86 -3.81
N HIS A 191 -0.50 11.23 -4.43
CA HIS A 191 -1.84 11.81 -4.56
C HIS A 191 -2.92 10.74 -4.41
N HIS A 192 -4.01 11.13 -3.78
CA HIS A 192 -5.24 10.38 -3.76
C HIS A 192 -6.33 11.20 -4.43
N ASN A 193 -6.86 10.69 -5.54
CA ASN A 193 -7.88 11.38 -6.33
C ASN A 193 -7.55 12.87 -6.59
N GLY A 194 -6.27 13.14 -6.92
CA GLY A 194 -5.75 14.47 -7.22
C GLY A 194 -5.49 15.39 -6.01
N ALA A 195 -5.71 14.94 -4.78
CA ALA A 195 -5.28 15.62 -3.56
C ALA A 195 -3.86 15.17 -3.19
N PHE A 196 -2.97 16.10 -2.87
CA PHE A 196 -1.56 15.80 -2.65
C PHE A 196 -1.28 15.34 -1.22
N MET A 197 -0.64 14.19 -1.07
CA MET A 197 -0.19 13.62 0.21
C MET A 197 1.10 14.32 0.65
N GLN A 198 0.98 15.57 1.09
CA GLN A 198 2.11 16.49 1.24
C GLN A 198 3.14 16.04 2.27
N MET A 199 2.70 15.38 3.34
CA MET A 199 3.58 14.98 4.43
C MET A 199 4.56 13.89 3.97
N ASP A 200 4.06 12.88 3.27
CA ASP A 200 4.88 11.81 2.72
C ASP A 200 5.72 12.33 1.53
N GLY A 201 5.10 13.06 0.61
CA GLY A 201 5.78 13.61 -0.57
C GLY A 201 6.97 14.48 -0.20
N PHE A 202 6.81 15.45 0.71
CA PHE A 202 7.90 16.34 1.09
C PHE A 202 8.98 15.62 1.91
N ALA A 203 8.59 14.85 2.92
CA ALA A 203 9.56 14.16 3.77
C ALA A 203 10.41 13.15 2.98
N PHE A 204 9.79 12.37 2.11
CA PHE A 204 10.46 11.35 1.29
C PHE A 204 11.40 11.99 0.27
N TYR A 205 10.90 12.91 -0.57
CA TYR A 205 11.70 13.49 -1.64
C TYR A 205 12.80 14.43 -1.15
N SER A 206 12.68 14.99 0.05
CA SER A 206 13.73 15.83 0.63
C SER A 206 15.09 15.13 0.77
N SER A 207 15.09 13.81 0.82
CA SER A 207 16.31 12.98 0.79
C SER A 207 16.38 12.12 -0.47
N PHE A 208 15.33 11.34 -0.76
CA PHE A 208 15.32 10.38 -1.86
C PHE A 208 15.54 11.04 -3.22
N GLY A 209 14.92 12.17 -3.49
CA GLY A 209 15.01 12.89 -4.77
C GLY A 209 16.34 13.58 -5.05
N LYS A 210 17.24 13.65 -4.07
CA LYS A 210 18.55 14.33 -4.27
C LYS A 210 19.37 13.65 -5.36
N PRO A 211 19.99 14.43 -6.28
CA PRO A 211 20.77 13.89 -7.39
C PRO A 211 21.97 13.09 -6.89
N ARG A 212 22.31 12.06 -7.64
CA ARG A 212 23.48 11.19 -7.43
C ARG A 212 24.29 11.17 -8.72
N PRO A 213 25.30 12.05 -8.85
CA PRO A 213 26.05 12.20 -10.09
C PRO A 213 26.99 11.03 -10.41
N ALA A 214 27.30 10.19 -9.40
CA ALA A 214 28.17 9.02 -9.53
C ALA A 214 27.79 7.94 -8.52
N PRO A 215 28.20 6.67 -8.74
CA PRO A 215 28.05 5.61 -7.78
C PRO A 215 28.60 5.96 -6.39
N THR A 216 27.83 5.67 -5.33
CA THR A 216 28.20 6.00 -3.95
C THR A 216 27.50 5.08 -2.95
N THR A 217 28.18 4.79 -1.85
CA THR A 217 27.62 4.09 -0.70
C THR A 217 27.03 5.03 0.35
N VAL A 218 27.19 6.36 0.16
CA VAL A 218 26.74 7.37 1.12
C VAL A 218 25.33 7.84 0.75
N GLY A 219 24.40 7.71 1.72
CA GLY A 219 23.05 8.20 1.56
C GLY A 219 22.94 9.72 1.63
N PRO A 220 21.95 10.34 0.98
CA PRO A 220 21.70 11.76 1.13
C PRO A 220 21.11 12.07 2.51
N THR A 221 21.44 13.24 3.04
CA THR A 221 20.79 13.77 4.25
C THR A 221 19.40 14.28 3.90
N GLY A 222 18.40 13.99 4.76
CA GLY A 222 17.05 14.53 4.64
C GLY A 222 16.97 16.03 4.99
N PHE A 223 15.76 16.56 4.89
CA PHE A 223 15.45 17.91 5.35
C PHE A 223 15.50 17.97 6.88
N ASN A 224 16.09 19.01 7.42
CA ASN A 224 16.11 19.25 8.87
C ASN A 224 14.89 20.07 9.25
N PHE A 225 13.87 19.42 9.80
CA PHE A 225 12.64 20.08 10.21
C PHE A 225 12.90 20.96 11.45
N PRO A 226 12.41 22.21 11.45
CA PRO A 226 12.64 23.14 12.56
C PRO A 226 11.77 22.86 13.79
N THR A 227 10.78 21.98 13.69
CA THR A 227 9.87 21.59 14.76
C THR A 227 9.53 20.11 14.69
N GLN A 228 9.15 19.52 15.84
CA GLN A 228 8.64 18.15 15.94
C GLN A 228 7.12 18.08 15.72
N ASP A 229 6.45 19.22 15.59
CA ASP A 229 5.03 19.35 15.28
C ASP A 229 4.83 19.47 13.77
N ASN A 230 4.43 18.38 13.12
CA ASN A 230 4.19 18.35 11.69
C ASN A 230 2.98 19.20 11.28
N TYR A 231 1.93 19.27 12.12
CA TYR A 231 0.76 20.08 11.84
C TYR A 231 1.15 21.56 11.69
N GLU A 232 1.89 22.12 12.67
CA GLU A 232 2.36 23.48 12.64
C GLU A 232 3.34 23.75 11.49
N PHE A 233 4.22 22.79 11.19
CA PHE A 233 5.18 22.94 10.09
C PHE A 233 4.45 23.12 8.75
N TYR A 234 3.54 22.20 8.41
CA TYR A 234 2.83 22.25 7.13
C TYR A 234 1.78 23.36 7.08
N LEU A 235 1.19 23.76 8.21
CA LEU A 235 0.28 24.89 8.26
C LEU A 235 0.95 26.20 7.84
N ARG A 236 2.20 26.40 8.25
CA ARG A 236 3.01 27.60 7.91
C ARG A 236 3.62 27.53 6.51
N ASN A 237 3.64 26.36 5.89
CA ASN A 237 4.32 26.14 4.62
C ASN A 237 3.36 25.52 3.58
N PRO A 238 2.57 26.33 2.85
CA PRO A 238 1.80 25.85 1.71
C PRO A 238 2.73 25.25 0.64
N LEU A 239 2.21 24.48 -0.31
CA LEU A 239 3.01 23.77 -1.32
C LEU A 239 3.98 24.70 -2.05
N SER A 240 3.57 25.93 -2.37
CA SER A 240 4.45 26.94 -2.99
C SER A 240 5.67 27.32 -2.14
N SER A 241 5.55 27.24 -0.81
CA SER A 241 6.67 27.46 0.13
C SER A 241 7.51 26.19 0.29
N LEU A 242 6.90 25.02 0.33
CA LEU A 242 7.62 23.74 0.38
C LEU A 242 8.55 23.58 -0.84
N ALA A 243 8.16 24.07 -2.01
CA ALA A 243 9.02 24.08 -3.19
C ALA A 243 10.34 24.85 -2.97
N LYS A 244 10.27 26.00 -2.30
CA LYS A 244 11.46 26.80 -1.98
C LYS A 244 12.38 26.07 -0.99
N LEU A 245 11.79 25.37 -0.02
CA LEU A 245 12.52 24.56 0.96
C LEU A 245 13.14 23.32 0.32
N MET A 246 12.48 22.73 -0.67
CA MET A 246 12.99 21.58 -1.43
C MET A 246 14.19 21.95 -2.30
N GLY A 247 14.23 23.17 -2.82
CA GLY A 247 15.25 23.65 -3.73
C GLY A 247 15.11 23.12 -5.16
N ASP A 248 16.04 23.53 -6.04
CA ASP A 248 15.93 23.29 -7.49
C ASP A 248 16.49 21.95 -7.97
N SER A 249 17.17 21.19 -7.12
CA SER A 249 17.87 19.97 -7.54
C SER A 249 16.97 18.74 -7.61
N ILE A 250 15.78 18.76 -7.03
CA ILE A 250 14.87 17.61 -6.93
C ILE A 250 13.91 17.63 -8.13
N LEU A 251 14.20 16.78 -9.13
CA LEU A 251 13.46 16.76 -10.40
C LEU A 251 11.98 16.44 -10.22
N PHE A 252 11.66 15.43 -9.42
CA PHE A 252 10.27 15.04 -9.17
C PHE A 252 9.42 16.21 -8.64
N TRP A 253 10.01 17.08 -7.79
CA TRP A 253 9.28 18.23 -7.28
C TRP A 253 8.96 19.25 -8.39
N LYS A 254 9.84 19.39 -9.38
CA LYS A 254 9.59 20.19 -10.58
C LYS A 254 8.50 19.57 -11.46
N ASP A 255 8.51 18.25 -11.60
CA ASP A 255 7.52 17.50 -12.37
C ASP A 255 6.11 17.68 -11.77
N LEU A 256 5.96 17.68 -10.44
CA LEU A 256 4.67 17.94 -9.77
C LEU A 256 4.06 19.29 -10.21
N TYR A 257 4.89 20.34 -10.33
CA TYR A 257 4.44 21.67 -10.76
C TYR A 257 4.14 21.75 -12.26
N ALA A 258 4.83 20.93 -13.04
CA ALA A 258 4.65 20.87 -14.48
C ALA A 258 3.39 20.05 -14.87
N HIS A 259 2.98 19.12 -14.01
CA HIS A 259 1.92 18.14 -14.28
C HIS A 259 0.79 18.16 -13.23
N PRO A 260 0.08 19.31 -13.03
CA PRO A 260 -0.92 19.46 -11.98
C PRO A 260 -2.26 18.74 -12.26
N THR A 261 -2.37 18.05 -13.41
CA THR A 261 -3.51 17.23 -13.82
C THR A 261 -3.04 15.88 -14.34
N TYR A 262 -3.94 14.89 -14.43
CA TYR A 262 -3.63 13.55 -14.90
C TYR A 262 -3.39 13.51 -16.42
N ASP A 263 -2.26 14.01 -16.85
CA ASP A 263 -1.85 14.11 -18.25
C ASP A 263 -1.09 12.87 -18.77
N ALA A 264 -0.51 12.99 -19.95
CA ALA A 264 0.26 11.92 -20.58
C ALA A 264 1.51 11.52 -19.77
N TRP A 265 2.10 12.46 -18.99
CA TRP A 265 3.27 12.20 -18.18
C TRP A 265 2.96 11.19 -17.05
N TRP A 266 1.85 11.37 -16.33
CA TRP A 266 1.37 10.43 -15.30
C TRP A 266 0.95 9.09 -15.91
N LYS A 267 0.17 9.12 -17.00
CA LYS A 267 -0.32 7.90 -17.67
C LYS A 267 0.80 6.99 -18.16
N ALA A 268 1.89 7.57 -18.66
CA ALA A 268 3.04 6.81 -19.14
C ALA A 268 3.76 6.04 -18.01
N ARG A 269 3.68 6.54 -16.78
CA ARG A 269 4.33 5.97 -15.58
C ARG A 269 3.51 4.87 -14.91
N ASN A 270 2.30 4.64 -15.37
CA ASN A 270 1.41 3.64 -14.79
C ASN A 270 1.59 2.28 -15.50
N PRO A 271 2.28 1.29 -14.89
CA PRO A 271 2.57 0.00 -15.50
C PRO A 271 1.30 -0.83 -15.77
N ARG A 272 0.19 -0.56 -15.06
CA ARG A 272 -1.10 -1.25 -15.27
C ARG A 272 -1.68 -1.04 -16.68
N ASN A 273 -1.25 0.00 -17.39
CA ASN A 273 -1.63 0.24 -18.78
C ASN A 273 -1.03 -0.79 -19.73
N PHE A 274 -0.04 -1.58 -19.31
CA PHE A 274 0.75 -2.47 -20.14
C PHE A 274 0.71 -3.95 -19.70
N VAL A 275 -0.05 -4.30 -18.65
CA VAL A 275 -0.08 -5.68 -18.10
C VAL A 275 -0.50 -6.74 -19.11
N GLN A 276 -1.22 -6.38 -20.19
CA GLN A 276 -1.55 -7.29 -21.29
C GLN A 276 -0.30 -7.86 -22.01
N ASN A 277 0.86 -7.26 -21.80
CA ASN A 277 2.14 -7.73 -22.34
C ASN A 277 2.84 -8.76 -21.44
N ILE A 278 2.30 -9.06 -20.26
CA ILE A 278 2.83 -10.06 -19.35
C ILE A 278 2.61 -11.45 -19.97
N PRO A 279 3.67 -12.28 -20.11
CA PRO A 279 3.53 -13.64 -20.61
C PRO A 279 2.64 -14.51 -19.71
N THR A 280 1.81 -15.35 -20.31
CA THR A 280 0.85 -16.20 -19.57
C THR A 280 1.50 -17.26 -18.68
N ASN A 281 2.77 -17.57 -18.90
CA ASN A 281 3.55 -18.49 -18.10
C ASN A 281 4.22 -17.85 -16.86
N VAL A 282 4.07 -16.54 -16.66
CA VAL A 282 4.53 -15.84 -15.47
C VAL A 282 3.42 -15.88 -14.43
N ALA A 283 3.62 -16.57 -13.30
CA ALA A 283 2.69 -16.53 -12.19
C ALA A 283 2.88 -15.26 -11.36
N MET A 284 1.78 -14.67 -10.92
CA MET A 284 1.78 -13.43 -10.14
C MET A 284 1.14 -13.64 -8.75
N LEU A 285 1.72 -13.01 -7.74
CA LEU A 285 1.21 -12.97 -6.37
C LEU A 285 1.27 -11.52 -5.87
N GLU A 286 0.18 -10.79 -6.02
CA GLU A 286 0.03 -9.44 -5.46
C GLU A 286 -0.18 -9.53 -3.96
N VAL A 287 0.50 -8.67 -3.21
CA VAL A 287 0.40 -8.62 -1.75
C VAL A 287 0.20 -7.18 -1.30
N GLY A 288 -0.67 -6.97 -0.33
CA GLY A 288 -0.87 -5.64 0.25
C GLY A 288 -1.47 -5.66 1.64
N GLY A 289 -1.52 -4.49 2.24
CA GLY A 289 -2.15 -4.27 3.52
C GLY A 289 -3.50 -3.57 3.37
N LEU A 290 -4.52 -4.03 4.10
CA LEU A 290 -5.81 -3.33 4.17
C LEU A 290 -5.67 -1.93 4.77
N PHE A 291 -4.67 -1.73 5.61
CA PHE A 291 -4.35 -0.46 6.29
C PHE A 291 -3.02 0.14 5.79
N ASP A 292 -2.68 -0.17 4.55
CA ASP A 292 -1.53 0.45 3.88
C ASP A 292 -1.92 1.86 3.42
N ALA A 293 -1.22 2.86 3.97
CA ALA A 293 -1.46 4.27 3.69
C ALA A 293 -0.68 4.81 2.50
N GLU A 294 0.13 3.97 1.87
CA GLU A 294 1.00 4.32 0.75
C GLU A 294 0.49 3.67 -0.55
N ASP A 295 0.48 2.32 -0.62
CA ASP A 295 0.24 1.60 -1.86
C ASP A 295 -0.88 0.52 -1.77
N CYS A 296 -1.88 0.72 -0.89
CA CYS A 296 -3.07 -0.13 -0.87
C CYS A 296 -3.79 -0.15 -2.23
N PHE A 297 -3.83 1.01 -2.90
CA PHE A 297 -4.40 1.17 -4.24
C PHE A 297 -3.66 0.32 -5.26
N GLY A 298 -2.33 0.34 -5.26
CA GLY A 298 -1.49 -0.40 -6.20
C GLY A 298 -1.72 -1.91 -6.14
N ALA A 299 -1.74 -2.49 -4.94
CA ALA A 299 -1.96 -3.92 -4.75
C ALA A 299 -3.31 -4.37 -5.36
N TRP A 300 -4.42 -3.71 -5.01
CA TRP A 300 -5.73 -4.01 -5.56
C TRP A 300 -5.80 -3.82 -7.08
N ASN A 301 -5.18 -2.76 -7.59
CA ASN A 301 -5.37 -2.36 -8.99
C ASN A 301 -4.41 -3.06 -9.96
N VAL A 302 -3.25 -3.57 -9.52
CA VAL A 302 -2.45 -4.51 -10.33
C VAL A 302 -3.24 -5.80 -10.50
N TYR A 303 -3.69 -6.41 -9.40
CA TYR A 303 -4.50 -7.63 -9.45
C TYR A 303 -5.69 -7.47 -10.42
N LYS A 304 -6.56 -6.47 -10.21
CA LYS A 304 -7.72 -6.22 -11.07
C LYS A 304 -7.35 -5.99 -12.54
N SER A 305 -6.23 -5.32 -12.80
CA SER A 305 -5.79 -5.03 -14.17
C SER A 305 -5.28 -6.29 -14.88
N VAL A 306 -4.59 -7.17 -14.15
CA VAL A 306 -4.11 -8.46 -14.65
C VAL A 306 -5.28 -9.39 -14.94
N GLU A 307 -6.24 -9.51 -14.00
CA GLU A 307 -7.46 -10.30 -14.21
C GLU A 307 -8.25 -9.85 -15.44
N ALA A 308 -8.41 -8.54 -15.62
CA ALA A 308 -9.19 -7.99 -16.73
C ALA A 308 -8.52 -8.13 -18.10
N LYS A 309 -7.18 -8.21 -18.17
CA LYS A 309 -6.43 -8.07 -19.42
C LYS A 309 -5.57 -9.27 -19.80
N THR A 310 -5.42 -10.26 -18.91
CA THR A 310 -4.54 -11.41 -19.14
C THR A 310 -5.22 -12.74 -18.84
N LYS A 311 -4.49 -13.83 -19.10
CA LYS A 311 -4.82 -15.20 -18.69
C LYS A 311 -3.75 -15.77 -17.75
N THR A 312 -2.95 -14.91 -17.18
CA THR A 312 -1.87 -15.26 -16.26
C THR A 312 -2.45 -15.85 -14.97
N ASN A 313 -1.77 -16.82 -14.38
CA ASN A 313 -2.12 -17.27 -13.03
C ASN A 313 -1.81 -16.13 -12.05
N ASN A 314 -2.85 -15.51 -11.56
CA ASN A 314 -2.78 -14.28 -10.79
C ASN A 314 -3.49 -14.47 -9.45
N LYS A 315 -2.84 -14.12 -8.37
CA LYS A 315 -3.33 -14.30 -7.00
C LYS A 315 -3.13 -13.02 -6.20
N ILE A 316 -4.03 -12.78 -5.25
CA ILE A 316 -3.92 -11.63 -4.34
C ILE A 316 -3.98 -12.06 -2.88
N VAL A 317 -3.16 -11.40 -2.06
CA VAL A 317 -3.20 -11.50 -0.60
C VAL A 317 -3.33 -10.11 0.01
N MET A 318 -4.37 -9.91 0.83
CA MET A 318 -4.54 -8.67 1.59
C MET A 318 -4.72 -9.00 3.07
N GLY A 319 -3.72 -8.64 3.86
CA GLY A 319 -3.77 -8.81 5.32
C GLY A 319 -4.11 -7.51 6.05
N PRO A 320 -4.29 -7.57 7.38
CA PRO A 320 -4.64 -6.40 8.19
C PRO A 320 -3.41 -5.53 8.51
N TRP A 321 -2.62 -5.25 7.51
CA TRP A 321 -1.27 -4.70 7.64
C TRP A 321 -1.19 -3.23 7.25
N TYR A 322 -0.26 -2.51 7.91
CA TYR A 322 0.29 -1.28 7.35
C TYR A 322 1.36 -1.61 6.28
N HIS A 323 1.87 -0.59 5.61
CA HIS A 323 2.87 -0.72 4.53
C HIS A 323 4.07 -1.59 4.91
N GLY A 324 4.17 -2.80 4.35
CA GLY A 324 5.27 -3.74 4.58
C GLY A 324 5.25 -4.49 5.93
N GLN A 325 4.16 -4.46 6.71
CA GLN A 325 4.08 -5.14 8.00
C GLN A 325 4.25 -6.66 7.88
N TRP A 326 3.74 -7.27 6.82
CA TRP A 326 3.90 -8.71 6.55
C TRP A 326 5.36 -9.18 6.46
N ALA A 327 6.29 -8.25 6.21
CA ALA A 327 7.72 -8.53 6.11
C ALA A 327 8.54 -7.98 7.30
N SER A 328 7.93 -7.18 8.19
CA SER A 328 8.65 -6.47 9.26
C SER A 328 8.07 -6.64 10.65
N GLY A 329 6.85 -7.15 10.76
CA GLY A 329 6.15 -7.39 12.02
C GLY A 329 5.46 -8.75 12.04
N ASP A 330 4.78 -9.06 13.13
CA ASP A 330 4.00 -10.29 13.28
C ASP A 330 2.56 -10.15 12.75
N GLY A 331 2.08 -8.91 12.56
CA GLY A 331 0.73 -8.64 12.08
C GLY A 331 -0.38 -9.02 13.08
N THR A 332 -0.06 -9.10 14.37
CA THR A 332 -1.05 -9.42 15.41
C THR A 332 -1.94 -8.24 15.77
N HIS A 333 -1.50 -7.02 15.49
CA HIS A 333 -2.21 -5.80 15.80
C HIS A 333 -1.76 -4.62 14.91
N LEU A 334 -2.56 -3.57 14.90
CA LEU A 334 -2.19 -2.25 14.40
C LEU A 334 -2.77 -1.17 15.34
N GLY A 335 -1.89 -0.38 15.95
CA GLY A 335 -2.27 0.53 17.01
C GLY A 335 -2.97 -0.23 18.16
N ASN A 336 -4.16 0.21 18.52
CA ASN A 336 -4.97 -0.41 19.58
C ASN A 336 -5.84 -1.59 19.09
N VAL A 337 -5.89 -1.85 17.78
CA VAL A 337 -6.74 -2.90 17.20
C VAL A 337 -5.98 -4.21 17.11
N GLN A 338 -6.56 -5.27 17.72
CA GLN A 338 -6.00 -6.62 17.75
C GLN A 338 -6.60 -7.49 16.63
N PHE A 339 -5.77 -8.34 16.00
CA PHE A 339 -6.19 -9.29 14.95
C PHE A 339 -6.11 -10.75 15.39
N GLU A 340 -5.82 -11.01 16.68
CA GLU A 340 -5.90 -12.31 17.36
C GLU A 340 -4.99 -13.42 16.82
N SER A 341 -4.23 -13.19 15.77
CA SER A 341 -3.34 -14.18 15.17
C SER A 341 -2.08 -13.53 14.57
N ASN A 342 -1.00 -14.31 14.46
CA ASN A 342 0.21 -13.88 13.74
C ASN A 342 -0.05 -13.99 12.23
N THR A 343 -0.61 -12.92 11.66
CA THR A 343 -1.05 -12.89 10.27
C THR A 343 0.12 -12.88 9.28
N SER A 344 1.26 -12.30 9.67
CA SER A 344 2.46 -12.24 8.83
C SER A 344 3.15 -13.59 8.68
N ASP A 345 3.28 -14.35 9.77
CA ASP A 345 3.83 -15.70 9.71
C ASP A 345 2.90 -16.65 8.95
N TRP A 346 1.58 -16.51 9.16
CA TRP A 346 0.61 -17.30 8.41
C TRP A 346 0.77 -17.08 6.89
N TYR A 347 0.86 -15.84 6.45
CA TYR A 347 1.10 -15.48 5.06
C TYR A 347 2.39 -16.09 4.52
N THR A 348 3.49 -15.89 5.24
CA THR A 348 4.81 -16.39 4.81
C THR A 348 4.81 -17.91 4.65
N GLN A 349 4.23 -18.64 5.62
CA GLN A 349 4.28 -20.10 5.66
C GLN A 349 3.27 -20.76 4.72
N ASN A 350 2.09 -20.16 4.53
CA ASN A 350 1.00 -20.80 3.79
C ASN A 350 0.87 -20.28 2.35
N ILE A 351 1.42 -19.11 2.04
CA ILE A 351 1.25 -18.47 0.73
C ILE A 351 2.59 -18.19 0.05
N GLU A 352 3.42 -17.29 0.59
CA GLU A 352 4.58 -16.74 -0.14
C GLU A 352 5.65 -17.80 -0.41
N VAL A 353 6.07 -18.51 0.63
CA VAL A 353 7.10 -19.55 0.49
C VAL A 353 6.59 -20.74 -0.35
N PRO A 354 5.37 -21.27 -0.15
CA PRO A 354 4.79 -22.28 -1.03
C PRO A 354 4.68 -21.83 -2.50
N PHE A 355 4.27 -20.58 -2.76
CA PHE A 355 4.19 -20.02 -4.10
C PHE A 355 5.54 -20.10 -4.83
N PHE A 356 6.60 -19.53 -4.25
CA PHE A 356 7.91 -19.56 -4.87
C PHE A 356 8.51 -20.97 -4.94
N ASN A 357 8.31 -21.81 -3.92
CA ASN A 357 8.76 -23.21 -3.95
C ASN A 357 8.13 -23.99 -5.10
N PHE A 358 6.85 -23.80 -5.36
CA PHE A 358 6.17 -24.47 -6.47
C PHE A 358 6.73 -24.04 -7.82
N TYR A 359 6.72 -22.74 -8.13
CA TYR A 359 7.12 -22.26 -9.45
C TYR A 359 8.63 -22.39 -9.72
N LEU A 360 9.44 -22.17 -8.71
CA LEU A 360 10.89 -22.12 -8.87
C LEU A 360 11.58 -23.47 -8.65
N LYS A 361 11.02 -24.33 -7.80
CA LYS A 361 11.64 -25.60 -7.42
C LYS A 361 10.79 -26.83 -7.81
N GLY A 362 9.52 -26.64 -8.16
CA GLY A 362 8.57 -27.74 -8.42
C GLY A 362 8.18 -28.49 -7.14
N LEU A 363 8.24 -27.84 -5.97
CA LEU A 363 7.92 -28.43 -4.67
C LEU A 363 6.50 -28.04 -4.24
N GLY A 364 5.73 -28.99 -3.73
CA GLY A 364 4.36 -28.77 -3.29
C GLY A 364 3.36 -28.59 -4.44
N THR A 365 2.27 -27.87 -4.19
CA THR A 365 1.23 -27.56 -5.19
C THR A 365 0.80 -26.11 -5.04
N ALA A 366 0.50 -25.45 -6.18
CA ALA A 366 -0.10 -24.11 -6.18
C ALA A 366 -1.62 -24.14 -5.96
N ASP A 367 -2.25 -25.32 -6.05
CA ASP A 367 -3.71 -25.46 -5.92
C ASP A 367 -4.22 -25.15 -4.51
N ASN A 368 -3.34 -25.23 -3.51
CA ASN A 368 -3.66 -24.87 -2.13
C ASN A 368 -3.68 -23.35 -1.89
N ILE A 369 -3.25 -22.55 -2.86
CA ILE A 369 -3.29 -21.09 -2.77
C ILE A 369 -4.46 -20.60 -3.63
N SER A 370 -5.53 -20.18 -2.99
CA SER A 370 -6.70 -19.62 -3.67
C SER A 370 -6.34 -18.36 -4.47
N GLU A 371 -7.18 -17.97 -5.42
CA GLU A 371 -6.97 -16.76 -6.20
C GLU A 371 -6.93 -15.52 -5.30
N ALA A 372 -7.85 -15.41 -4.35
CA ALA A 372 -7.85 -14.33 -3.38
C ALA A 372 -7.79 -14.86 -1.93
N ASN A 373 -6.79 -14.42 -1.17
CA ASN A 373 -6.57 -14.77 0.22
C ASN A 373 -6.63 -13.48 1.04
N ILE A 374 -7.80 -13.22 1.60
CA ILE A 374 -8.11 -11.92 2.20
C ILE A 374 -8.42 -12.07 3.68
N PHE A 375 -7.79 -11.25 4.52
CA PHE A 375 -8.12 -11.21 5.94
C PHE A 375 -9.32 -10.28 6.17
N TYR A 376 -10.39 -10.83 6.76
CA TYR A 376 -11.56 -10.04 7.12
C TYR A 376 -11.40 -9.56 8.55
N THR A 377 -11.21 -8.27 8.72
CA THR A 377 -11.16 -7.63 10.05
C THR A 377 -12.54 -7.62 10.71
N GLY A 378 -12.58 -7.50 12.02
CA GLY A 378 -13.81 -7.60 12.81
C GLY A 378 -14.18 -9.04 13.17
N GLU A 379 -14.15 -9.99 12.22
CA GLU A 379 -14.18 -11.43 12.53
C GLU A 379 -12.77 -12.02 12.67
N ASN A 380 -11.74 -11.30 12.24
CA ASN A 380 -10.32 -11.63 12.36
C ASN A 380 -9.94 -13.01 11.77
N LYS A 381 -10.38 -13.26 10.53
CA LYS A 381 -10.14 -14.54 9.83
C LYS A 381 -9.66 -14.36 8.41
N TRP A 382 -8.83 -15.29 7.97
CA TRP A 382 -8.48 -15.44 6.56
C TRP A 382 -9.61 -16.11 5.77
N HIS A 383 -10.01 -15.49 4.65
CA HIS A 383 -10.90 -16.07 3.66
C HIS A 383 -10.11 -16.42 2.40
N GLN A 384 -10.27 -17.66 1.97
CA GLN A 384 -9.70 -18.18 0.73
C GLN A 384 -10.82 -18.26 -0.31
N LEU A 385 -10.76 -17.38 -1.29
CA LEU A 385 -11.84 -17.13 -2.23
C LEU A 385 -11.41 -17.48 -3.66
N PRO A 386 -12.33 -17.98 -4.50
CA PRO A 386 -12.03 -18.29 -5.92
C PRO A 386 -11.90 -17.03 -6.77
N THR A 387 -12.32 -15.86 -6.31
CA THR A 387 -12.24 -14.57 -7.00
C THR A 387 -12.42 -13.42 -6.03
N TRP A 388 -11.97 -12.21 -6.43
CA TRP A 388 -12.26 -10.98 -5.70
C TRP A 388 -12.88 -9.91 -6.62
N PRO A 389 -13.95 -9.20 -6.19
CA PRO A 389 -14.76 -9.46 -4.98
C PRO A 389 -15.46 -10.82 -5.02
N PRO A 390 -15.93 -11.36 -3.85
CA PRO A 390 -16.66 -12.63 -3.83
C PRO A 390 -17.96 -12.54 -4.62
N ALA A 391 -18.33 -13.66 -5.27
CA ALA A 391 -19.47 -13.69 -6.19
C ALA A 391 -20.83 -13.33 -5.54
N ASN A 392 -20.97 -13.53 -4.22
CA ASN A 392 -22.15 -13.18 -3.46
C ASN A 392 -22.12 -11.75 -2.88
N MET A 393 -21.14 -10.93 -3.26
CA MET A 393 -21.11 -9.51 -2.95
C MET A 393 -22.21 -8.76 -3.71
N GLN A 394 -22.96 -7.91 -3.01
CA GLN A 394 -24.01 -7.07 -3.58
C GLN A 394 -23.84 -5.61 -3.20
N PRO A 395 -23.72 -4.68 -4.18
CA PRO A 395 -23.72 -3.25 -3.90
C PRO A 395 -25.02 -2.83 -3.22
N THR A 396 -24.91 -2.28 -2.01
CA THR A 396 -26.05 -1.90 -1.19
C THR A 396 -25.93 -0.46 -0.73
N ASN A 397 -26.96 0.35 -0.94
CA ASN A 397 -26.96 1.75 -0.55
C ASN A 397 -27.13 1.91 0.96
N LEU A 398 -26.28 2.73 1.57
CA LEU A 398 -26.40 3.24 2.92
C LEU A 398 -26.63 4.75 2.84
N TYR A 399 -27.87 5.19 3.06
CA TYR A 399 -28.28 6.59 2.87
C TYR A 399 -27.97 7.45 4.09
N LEU A 400 -27.49 8.66 3.85
CA LEU A 400 -27.38 9.70 4.85
C LEU A 400 -28.78 10.28 5.10
N GLN A 401 -29.20 10.28 6.34
CA GLN A 401 -30.55 10.69 6.76
C GLN A 401 -30.48 11.89 7.70
N SER A 402 -31.61 12.58 7.87
CA SER A 402 -31.71 13.68 8.82
C SER A 402 -31.32 13.26 10.25
N LYS A 403 -30.87 14.24 11.03
CA LYS A 403 -30.41 14.07 12.43
C LYS A 403 -29.19 13.15 12.58
N GLY A 404 -28.33 13.05 11.55
CA GLY A 404 -27.12 12.25 11.61
C GLY A 404 -27.35 10.74 11.61
N GLN A 405 -28.44 10.26 11.06
CA GLN A 405 -28.77 8.84 10.95
C GLN A 405 -28.24 8.26 9.64
N LEU A 406 -27.90 6.97 9.66
CA LEU A 406 -27.65 6.13 8.48
C LEU A 406 -28.72 5.06 8.38
N SER A 407 -29.20 4.79 7.16
CA SER A 407 -30.19 3.74 6.92
C SER A 407 -30.00 3.04 5.59
N PHE A 408 -30.19 1.74 5.55
CA PHE A 408 -30.25 0.97 4.30
C PHE A 408 -31.57 1.21 3.53
N ALA A 409 -32.60 1.72 4.18
CA ALA A 409 -33.84 2.14 3.55
C ALA A 409 -33.85 3.65 3.34
N MET A 410 -34.16 4.08 2.12
CA MET A 410 -34.38 5.49 1.84
C MET A 410 -35.65 5.95 2.54
N MET A 411 -35.55 6.95 3.43
CA MET A 411 -36.72 7.60 4.00
C MET A 411 -37.04 8.85 3.21
N PRO A 412 -38.23 8.96 2.61
CA PRO A 412 -38.59 10.16 1.85
C PRO A 412 -38.78 11.34 2.79
N ASP A 413 -37.97 12.37 2.64
CA ASP A 413 -38.24 13.66 3.26
C ASP A 413 -39.31 14.43 2.48
N LYS A 414 -40.19 15.13 3.21
CA LYS A 414 -41.19 16.01 2.60
C LYS A 414 -40.57 17.24 1.90
N LYS A 415 -39.30 17.57 2.24
CA LYS A 415 -38.51 18.65 1.63
C LYS A 415 -37.04 18.23 1.60
N PRO A 416 -36.26 18.65 0.61
CA PRO A 416 -34.83 18.44 0.59
C PRO A 416 -34.19 18.99 1.89
N SER A 417 -33.50 18.12 2.63
CA SER A 417 -32.75 18.49 3.83
C SER A 417 -31.25 18.47 3.52
N PHE A 418 -30.51 19.28 4.24
CA PHE A 418 -29.06 19.30 4.17
C PHE A 418 -28.46 19.66 5.53
N VAL A 419 -27.28 19.15 5.80
CA VAL A 419 -26.45 19.59 6.92
C VAL A 419 -25.32 20.48 6.39
N THR A 420 -24.84 21.37 7.24
CA THR A 420 -23.87 22.40 6.85
C THR A 420 -22.70 22.42 7.82
N TYR A 421 -21.49 22.62 7.29
CA TYR A 421 -20.29 22.95 8.07
C TYR A 421 -19.47 24.02 7.36
N VAL A 422 -18.56 24.64 8.12
CA VAL A 422 -17.60 25.60 7.56
C VAL A 422 -16.23 24.93 7.53
N SER A 423 -15.67 24.77 6.34
CA SER A 423 -14.28 24.38 6.16
C SER A 423 -13.38 25.59 6.25
N ASP A 424 -12.45 25.57 7.20
CA ASP A 424 -11.48 26.67 7.45
C ASP A 424 -10.05 26.17 7.20
N PRO A 425 -9.40 26.56 6.08
CA PRO A 425 -8.02 26.14 5.80
C PRO A 425 -6.99 26.65 6.83
N ALA A 426 -7.33 27.60 7.67
CA ALA A 426 -6.46 28.04 8.77
C ALA A 426 -6.55 27.13 9.99
N LYS A 427 -7.56 26.26 10.07
CA LYS A 427 -7.77 25.30 11.17
C LYS A 427 -8.23 23.94 10.63
N PRO A 428 -7.47 23.33 9.71
CA PRO A 428 -7.90 22.09 9.06
C PRO A 428 -8.07 20.95 10.07
N VAL A 429 -8.95 20.01 9.75
CA VAL A 429 -9.14 18.80 10.57
C VAL A 429 -7.86 17.96 10.55
N PRO A 430 -7.26 17.64 11.71
CA PRO A 430 -6.07 16.84 11.78
C PRO A 430 -6.37 15.37 11.37
N TYR A 431 -5.35 14.66 10.90
CA TYR A 431 -5.48 13.25 10.52
C TYR A 431 -5.40 12.31 11.73
N THR A 432 -4.81 12.75 12.82
CA THR A 432 -4.65 12.06 14.11
C THR A 432 -4.84 13.03 15.26
N GLU A 433 -5.11 12.52 16.47
CA GLU A 433 -5.34 13.33 17.67
C GLU A 433 -4.02 13.90 18.22
N ASP A 434 -2.97 13.08 18.22
CA ASP A 434 -1.70 13.42 18.86
C ASP A 434 -0.75 14.18 17.91
N VAL A 435 0.21 14.88 18.53
CA VAL A 435 1.28 15.57 17.80
C VAL A 435 2.37 14.58 17.42
N HIS A 436 2.68 14.52 16.14
CA HIS A 436 3.71 13.66 15.59
C HIS A 436 4.69 14.42 14.69
N PHE A 437 5.93 13.91 14.61
CA PHE A 437 6.92 14.44 13.67
C PHE A 437 6.74 13.87 12.27
N ARG A 438 6.39 12.58 12.17
CA ARG A 438 6.17 11.85 10.90
C ARG A 438 4.79 11.25 10.90
N ARG A 439 4.30 10.89 9.72
CA ARG A 439 3.06 10.11 9.59
C ARG A 439 3.14 8.84 10.44
N THR A 440 2.12 8.62 11.25
CA THR A 440 1.96 7.35 11.97
C THR A 440 1.46 6.27 11.01
N ARG A 441 1.69 5.01 11.35
CA ARG A 441 1.13 3.87 10.62
C ARG A 441 -0.23 3.48 11.17
N GLU A 442 -0.42 3.73 12.45
CA GLU A 442 -1.58 3.38 13.26
C GLU A 442 -2.82 4.20 12.89
N TYR A 443 -2.65 5.39 12.30
CA TYR A 443 -3.78 6.29 12.00
C TYR A 443 -4.87 5.63 11.12
N MET A 444 -4.51 4.60 10.35
CA MET A 444 -5.45 3.86 9.50
C MET A 444 -6.45 2.99 10.30
N THR A 445 -6.21 2.80 11.59
CA THR A 445 -7.12 2.10 12.53
C THR A 445 -7.46 2.95 13.74
N ASP A 446 -6.93 4.18 13.82
CA ASP A 446 -7.08 5.05 15.00
C ASP A 446 -8.52 5.46 15.29
N ASP A 447 -8.74 5.70 16.57
CA ASP A 447 -10.00 6.20 17.13
C ASP A 447 -10.40 7.55 16.53
N GLN A 448 -11.53 7.60 15.88
CA GLN A 448 -12.02 8.82 15.23
C GLN A 448 -12.88 9.72 16.13
N ARG A 449 -12.91 9.47 17.44
CA ARG A 449 -13.66 10.30 18.40
C ARG A 449 -13.19 11.76 18.44
N PHE A 450 -11.89 12.01 18.26
CA PHE A 450 -11.34 13.37 18.21
C PHE A 450 -11.95 14.18 17.05
N ALA A 451 -12.05 13.58 15.86
CA ALA A 451 -12.66 14.21 14.69
C ALA A 451 -14.19 14.33 14.84
N ALA A 452 -14.85 13.29 15.38
CA ALA A 452 -16.29 13.28 15.58
C ALA A 452 -16.83 14.42 16.47
N ARG A 453 -15.98 15.00 17.31
CA ARG A 453 -16.34 16.10 18.23
C ARG A 453 -16.19 17.50 17.63
N ARG A 454 -15.66 17.58 16.41
CA ARG A 454 -15.40 18.86 15.75
C ARG A 454 -16.65 19.37 15.02
N PRO A 455 -16.89 20.70 15.01
CA PRO A 455 -18.05 21.29 14.31
C PRO A 455 -17.89 21.29 12.77
N ASP A 456 -16.70 21.04 12.26
CA ASP A 456 -16.37 20.97 10.83
C ASP A 456 -16.28 19.51 10.30
N VAL A 457 -16.77 18.55 11.08
CA VAL A 457 -16.92 17.13 10.71
C VAL A 457 -18.37 16.72 10.85
N LEU A 458 -18.97 16.28 9.77
CA LEU A 458 -20.31 15.67 9.80
C LEU A 458 -20.22 14.22 10.23
N VAL A 459 -21.12 13.80 11.10
CA VAL A 459 -21.18 12.45 11.65
C VAL A 459 -22.56 11.85 11.43
N PHE A 460 -22.59 10.69 10.78
CA PHE A 460 -23.79 9.89 10.59
C PHE A 460 -23.58 8.47 11.15
N LYS A 461 -24.58 7.92 11.83
CA LYS A 461 -24.49 6.57 12.45
C LYS A 461 -25.77 5.76 12.22
N THR A 462 -25.63 4.44 12.11
CA THR A 462 -26.76 3.51 12.19
C THR A 462 -27.24 3.37 13.63
N ASP A 463 -28.40 2.80 13.82
CA ASP A 463 -28.75 2.15 15.08
C ASP A 463 -27.77 1.00 15.36
N THR A 464 -27.80 0.47 16.59
CA THR A 464 -27.00 -0.70 16.95
C THR A 464 -27.38 -1.88 16.06
N LEU A 465 -26.39 -2.52 15.46
CA LEU A 465 -26.60 -3.65 14.57
C LEU A 465 -27.16 -4.85 15.33
N THR A 466 -28.21 -5.45 14.79
CA THR A 466 -28.83 -6.68 15.33
C THR A 466 -28.14 -7.94 14.83
N ASP A 467 -27.42 -7.84 13.72
CA ASP A 467 -26.73 -8.94 13.07
C ASP A 467 -25.38 -8.44 12.52
N ASP A 468 -24.46 -9.35 12.23
CA ASP A 468 -23.19 -9.02 11.60
C ASP A 468 -23.42 -8.48 10.17
N VAL A 469 -22.66 -7.48 9.77
CA VAL A 469 -22.66 -6.92 8.41
C VAL A 469 -21.25 -7.02 7.83
N THR A 470 -21.08 -7.89 6.85
CA THR A 470 -19.78 -8.15 6.21
C THR A 470 -19.66 -7.40 4.90
N LEU A 471 -18.56 -6.67 4.74
CA LEU A 471 -18.18 -5.96 3.51
C LEU A 471 -16.97 -6.63 2.86
N ALA A 472 -17.03 -6.84 1.54
CA ALA A 472 -15.93 -7.38 0.76
C ALA A 472 -15.95 -6.82 -0.67
N GLY A 473 -15.11 -5.83 -0.96
CA GLY A 473 -15.02 -5.21 -2.28
C GLY A 473 -14.90 -3.69 -2.25
N PRO A 474 -15.15 -3.02 -3.41
CA PRO A 474 -15.03 -1.58 -3.55
C PRO A 474 -16.13 -0.82 -2.79
N LEU A 475 -15.73 0.24 -2.10
CA LEU A 475 -16.61 1.18 -1.41
C LEU A 475 -16.77 2.43 -2.27
N VAL A 476 -18.01 2.95 -2.43
CA VAL A 476 -18.25 4.16 -3.22
C VAL A 476 -18.94 5.23 -2.38
N ALA A 477 -18.36 6.42 -2.35
CA ALA A 477 -19.03 7.63 -1.86
C ALA A 477 -19.78 8.29 -3.02
N ASP A 478 -21.06 8.58 -2.82
CA ASP A 478 -21.95 9.24 -3.77
C ASP A 478 -22.68 10.38 -3.04
N LEU A 479 -22.07 11.57 -3.07
CA LEU A 479 -22.50 12.73 -2.31
C LEU A 479 -23.14 13.77 -3.23
N MET A 480 -24.30 14.30 -2.83
CA MET A 480 -24.86 15.54 -3.37
C MET A 480 -24.47 16.67 -2.45
N VAL A 481 -23.73 17.66 -2.98
CA VAL A 481 -23.13 18.74 -2.17
C VAL A 481 -23.32 20.09 -2.84
N SER A 482 -23.24 21.18 -2.07
CA SER A 482 -22.98 22.53 -2.62
C SER A 482 -21.96 23.25 -1.75
N ILE A 483 -21.16 24.10 -2.37
CA ILE A 483 -20.09 24.84 -1.68
C ILE A 483 -20.18 26.31 -1.99
N SER A 484 -19.80 27.17 -1.07
CA SER A 484 -19.78 28.64 -1.30
C SER A 484 -18.55 29.09 -2.11
N GLY A 485 -17.49 28.25 -2.18
CA GLY A 485 -16.29 28.47 -2.98
C GLY A 485 -16.40 27.89 -4.40
N THR A 486 -15.24 27.75 -5.04
CA THR A 486 -15.14 27.17 -6.42
C THR A 486 -14.37 25.86 -6.48
N ASP A 487 -13.79 25.40 -5.36
CA ASP A 487 -13.22 24.05 -5.14
C ASP A 487 -13.36 23.70 -3.66
N ALA A 488 -13.30 22.40 -3.33
CA ALA A 488 -13.20 21.87 -1.97
C ALA A 488 -12.79 20.39 -2.04
N ASP A 489 -12.19 19.89 -0.97
CA ASP A 489 -11.96 18.46 -0.81
C ASP A 489 -13.11 17.78 -0.06
N PHE A 490 -13.34 16.52 -0.38
CA PHE A 490 -14.31 15.66 0.30
C PHE A 490 -13.61 14.43 0.81
N VAL A 491 -13.43 14.37 2.14
CA VAL A 491 -12.88 13.20 2.83
C VAL A 491 -14.04 12.43 3.42
N VAL A 492 -14.20 11.18 3.02
CA VAL A 492 -15.20 10.26 3.56
C VAL A 492 -14.50 9.16 4.32
N LYS A 493 -14.95 8.90 5.55
CA LYS A 493 -14.44 7.85 6.42
C LYS A 493 -15.56 6.88 6.76
N LEU A 494 -15.32 5.58 6.56
CA LEU A 494 -16.12 4.48 7.06
C LEU A 494 -15.51 4.00 8.37
N ILE A 495 -16.30 3.89 9.42
CA ILE A 495 -15.85 3.69 10.79
C ILE A 495 -16.70 2.62 11.45
N ASP A 496 -16.08 1.71 12.18
CA ASP A 496 -16.72 0.75 13.06
C ASP A 496 -16.76 1.31 14.49
N VAL A 497 -17.96 1.53 15.02
CA VAL A 497 -18.13 2.01 16.40
C VAL A 497 -18.37 0.82 17.31
N PHE A 498 -17.42 0.56 18.18
CA PHE A 498 -17.48 -0.54 19.15
C PHE A 498 -18.52 -0.27 20.24
N PRO A 499 -19.08 -1.33 20.85
CA PRO A 499 -20.00 -1.20 21.98
C PRO A 499 -19.38 -0.44 23.18
N ASP A 500 -20.24 0.21 23.98
CA ASP A 500 -19.78 0.94 25.16
C ASP A 500 -19.22 0.06 26.29
N ASP A 501 -19.44 -1.25 26.22
CA ASP A 501 -18.93 -2.28 27.14
C ASP A 501 -17.90 -3.21 26.48
N PHE A 502 -17.36 -2.83 25.32
CA PHE A 502 -16.41 -3.64 24.54
C PHE A 502 -15.17 -3.99 25.36
N LYS A 503 -14.79 -5.27 25.28
CA LYS A 503 -13.53 -5.81 25.82
C LYS A 503 -12.97 -6.84 24.85
N TYR A 504 -11.66 -6.81 24.62
CA TYR A 504 -11.03 -7.91 23.92
C TYR A 504 -11.18 -9.21 24.70
N PRO A 505 -11.44 -10.36 24.04
CA PRO A 505 -11.45 -11.65 24.71
C PRO A 505 -10.12 -11.90 25.43
N MET A 506 -10.18 -12.35 26.68
CA MET A 506 -8.98 -12.84 27.35
C MET A 506 -8.57 -14.15 26.66
N ALA A 507 -7.34 -14.21 26.16
CA ALA A 507 -6.85 -15.43 25.52
C ALA A 507 -6.86 -16.58 26.52
N SER A 508 -7.68 -17.59 26.24
CA SER A 508 -7.95 -18.72 27.14
C SER A 508 -6.75 -19.66 27.33
N ASN A 509 -5.68 -19.53 26.55
CA ASN A 509 -4.49 -20.42 26.59
C ASN A 509 -3.18 -19.70 26.23
N ALA A 510 -3.02 -18.41 26.51
CA ALA A 510 -1.87 -17.68 26.05
C ALA A 510 -0.70 -17.77 27.05
N THR A 511 0.36 -18.43 26.62
CA THR A 511 1.72 -18.16 27.08
C THR A 511 2.20 -16.75 26.70
N THR A 512 1.46 -16.05 25.86
CA THR A 512 1.54 -14.63 25.57
C THR A 512 0.20 -14.00 25.93
N GLN A 513 0.11 -13.33 27.09
CA GLN A 513 -0.95 -12.36 27.34
C GLN A 513 -0.85 -11.33 26.20
N LEU A 514 -1.86 -11.31 25.32
CA LEU A 514 -2.09 -10.13 24.50
C LEU A 514 -2.29 -8.99 25.50
N ALA A 515 -1.33 -8.07 25.57
CA ALA A 515 -1.42 -6.95 26.49
C ALA A 515 -2.73 -6.23 26.16
N GLN A 516 -3.65 -6.13 27.13
CA GLN A 516 -4.84 -5.31 26.95
C GLN A 516 -4.36 -3.91 26.59
N PRO A 517 -4.87 -3.29 25.51
CA PRO A 517 -4.47 -1.94 25.18
C PRO A 517 -4.71 -1.05 26.41
N SER A 518 -3.74 -0.21 26.72
CA SER A 518 -3.92 0.81 27.77
C SER A 518 -4.98 1.86 27.38
N TYR A 519 -5.44 1.82 26.13
CA TYR A 519 -6.42 2.72 25.56
C TYR A 519 -7.86 2.25 25.84
N VAL A 520 -8.78 3.21 25.99
CA VAL A 520 -10.20 2.93 26.24
C VAL A 520 -10.89 2.49 24.96
N MET A 521 -11.11 1.18 24.83
CA MET A 521 -11.76 0.57 23.67
C MET A 521 -13.29 0.66 23.69
N ASN A 522 -13.91 1.01 24.81
CA ASN A 522 -15.35 1.25 24.93
C ASN A 522 -15.77 2.41 24.03
N GLY A 523 -16.67 2.18 23.11
CA GLY A 523 -17.09 3.17 22.12
C GLY A 523 -15.99 3.63 21.15
N TYR A 524 -14.93 2.82 20.98
CA TYR A 524 -13.85 3.08 20.03
C TYR A 524 -14.42 3.24 18.62
N GLN A 525 -13.93 4.23 17.89
CA GLN A 525 -14.36 4.52 16.52
C GLN A 525 -13.25 4.13 15.55
N MET A 526 -13.14 2.82 15.28
CA MET A 526 -12.09 2.27 14.41
C MET A 526 -12.26 2.75 12.98
N LEU A 527 -11.28 3.45 12.45
CA LEU A 527 -11.23 3.76 11.02
C LEU A 527 -11.09 2.46 10.21
N ILE A 528 -12.05 2.18 9.33
CA ILE A 528 -11.99 1.02 8.42
C ILE A 528 -11.43 1.45 7.07
N ARG A 529 -11.90 2.59 6.55
CA ARG A 529 -11.43 3.17 5.31
C ARG A 529 -11.69 4.66 5.28
N GLY A 530 -10.67 5.43 4.96
CA GLY A 530 -10.80 6.84 4.63
C GLY A 530 -10.26 7.09 3.22
N GLU A 531 -10.86 8.03 2.50
CA GLU A 531 -10.35 8.47 1.20
C GLU A 531 -10.77 9.91 0.92
N VAL A 532 -9.93 10.62 0.19
CA VAL A 532 -10.15 12.00 -0.24
C VAL A 532 -10.46 12.08 -1.74
N MET A 533 -11.35 12.99 -2.10
CA MET A 533 -11.56 13.44 -3.48
C MET A 533 -11.35 14.96 -3.54
N ARG A 534 -10.39 15.40 -4.33
CA ARG A 534 -10.27 16.83 -4.67
C ARG A 534 -11.36 17.22 -5.64
N GLY A 535 -12.32 18.02 -5.20
CA GLY A 535 -13.59 18.21 -5.85
C GLY A 535 -13.52 18.73 -7.29
N LYS A 536 -12.50 19.52 -7.66
CA LYS A 536 -12.29 19.93 -9.06
C LYS A 536 -12.10 18.77 -10.03
N PHE A 537 -11.67 17.59 -9.53
CA PHE A 537 -11.46 16.38 -10.35
C PHE A 537 -12.68 15.43 -10.37
N ARG A 538 -13.78 15.76 -9.71
CA ARG A 538 -14.97 14.89 -9.58
C ARG A 538 -15.52 14.31 -10.88
N ASN A 539 -15.31 14.98 -12.01
CA ASN A 539 -15.78 14.54 -13.33
C ASN A 539 -14.65 14.04 -14.23
N SER A 540 -13.42 14.54 -14.04
CA SER A 540 -12.27 14.17 -14.86
C SER A 540 -10.97 14.58 -14.16
N PHE A 541 -10.03 13.67 -14.07
CA PHE A 541 -8.69 13.96 -13.58
C PHE A 541 -7.83 14.71 -14.61
N GLU A 542 -8.20 14.64 -15.90
CA GLU A 542 -7.48 15.33 -16.98
C GLU A 542 -7.97 16.77 -17.17
N LYS A 543 -9.27 17.00 -16.95
CA LYS A 543 -9.95 18.26 -17.21
C LYS A 543 -10.72 18.69 -15.95
N PRO A 544 -10.04 19.28 -14.96
CA PRO A 544 -10.69 19.73 -13.74
C PRO A 544 -11.72 20.83 -14.04
N ILE A 545 -12.79 20.84 -13.24
CA ILE A 545 -13.91 21.78 -13.41
C ILE A 545 -14.23 22.45 -12.08
N ALA A 546 -14.34 23.78 -12.09
CA ALA A 546 -14.77 24.56 -10.92
C ALA A 546 -16.20 24.16 -10.48
N PHE A 547 -16.47 24.30 -9.19
CA PHE A 547 -17.84 24.34 -8.71
C PHE A 547 -18.48 25.69 -9.06
N VAL A 548 -19.77 25.66 -9.30
CA VAL A 548 -20.58 26.88 -9.30
C VAL A 548 -21.05 27.13 -7.87
N PRO A 549 -20.69 28.28 -7.24
CA PRO A 549 -21.02 28.54 -5.85
C PRO A 549 -22.50 28.33 -5.51
N ASN A 550 -22.74 27.62 -4.42
CA ASN A 550 -24.07 27.29 -3.87
C ASN A 550 -24.98 26.42 -4.78
N GLN A 551 -24.48 25.87 -5.88
CA GLN A 551 -25.25 24.97 -6.74
C GLN A 551 -25.07 23.51 -6.31
N PRO A 552 -26.14 22.71 -6.14
CA PRO A 552 -26.04 21.28 -5.88
C PRO A 552 -25.27 20.57 -7.00
N THR A 553 -24.28 19.79 -6.60
CA THR A 553 -23.34 19.10 -7.50
C THR A 553 -23.04 17.72 -6.93
N GLN A 554 -23.06 16.71 -7.78
CA GLN A 554 -22.66 15.35 -7.38
C GLN A 554 -21.14 15.24 -7.28
N VAL A 555 -20.66 14.61 -6.21
CA VAL A 555 -19.28 14.17 -6.02
C VAL A 555 -19.32 12.68 -5.77
N LYS A 556 -18.86 11.90 -6.76
CA LYS A 556 -18.87 10.44 -6.69
C LYS A 556 -17.49 9.88 -6.96
N TYR A 557 -16.99 9.03 -6.06
CA TYR A 557 -15.69 8.41 -6.20
C TYR A 557 -15.61 7.09 -5.43
N THR A 558 -14.66 6.24 -5.86
CA THR A 558 -14.41 4.93 -5.25
C THR A 558 -13.28 5.04 -4.24
N LEU A 559 -13.47 4.50 -3.05
CA LEU A 559 -12.47 4.28 -2.05
C LEU A 559 -11.83 2.89 -2.29
N PRO A 560 -10.59 2.66 -1.85
CA PRO A 560 -9.97 1.34 -1.91
C PRO A 560 -10.85 0.25 -1.28
N ASP A 561 -10.75 -0.96 -1.81
CA ASP A 561 -11.57 -2.09 -1.36
C ASP A 561 -11.41 -2.35 0.14
N VAL A 562 -12.48 -2.85 0.74
CA VAL A 562 -12.55 -3.23 2.15
C VAL A 562 -12.85 -4.71 2.31
N ALA A 563 -12.37 -5.29 3.41
CA ALA A 563 -12.74 -6.61 3.90
C ALA A 563 -12.93 -6.51 5.42
N HIS A 564 -14.17 -6.33 5.85
CA HIS A 564 -14.49 -6.06 7.25
C HIS A 564 -15.87 -6.57 7.62
N THR A 565 -16.01 -7.12 8.83
CA THR A 565 -17.28 -7.50 9.41
C THR A 565 -17.61 -6.62 10.60
N PHE A 566 -18.58 -5.74 10.42
CA PHE A 566 -19.21 -5.03 11.54
C PHE A 566 -19.98 -6.05 12.37
N LYS A 567 -19.61 -6.20 13.62
CA LYS A 567 -20.22 -7.20 14.49
C LYS A 567 -21.58 -6.73 15.02
N LYS A 568 -22.46 -7.69 15.31
CA LYS A 568 -23.66 -7.45 16.11
C LYS A 568 -23.31 -6.67 17.38
N GLY A 569 -24.10 -5.65 17.70
CA GLY A 569 -23.84 -4.75 18.82
C GLY A 569 -23.00 -3.52 18.46
N HIS A 570 -22.27 -3.52 17.33
CA HIS A 570 -21.58 -2.37 16.80
C HIS A 570 -22.51 -1.41 16.04
N ARG A 571 -21.95 -0.29 15.56
CA ARG A 571 -22.66 0.64 14.67
C ARG A 571 -21.76 0.99 13.50
N ILE A 572 -22.35 1.16 12.31
CA ILE A 572 -21.66 1.75 11.17
C ILE A 572 -21.70 3.26 11.32
N MET A 573 -20.54 3.93 11.21
CA MET A 573 -20.45 5.39 11.21
C MET A 573 -19.79 5.86 9.91
N VAL A 574 -20.25 7.01 9.43
CA VAL A 574 -19.64 7.76 8.34
C VAL A 574 -19.29 9.16 8.82
N GLN A 575 -18.06 9.58 8.62
CA GLN A 575 -17.64 10.97 8.79
C GLN A 575 -17.38 11.59 7.42
N ILE A 576 -17.79 12.88 7.28
CA ILE A 576 -17.52 13.69 6.08
C ILE A 576 -16.89 15.00 6.52
N GLN A 577 -15.75 15.34 5.92
CA GLN A 577 -14.96 16.54 6.22
C GLN A 577 -14.26 17.05 4.95
N SER A 578 -13.70 18.26 4.98
CA SER A 578 -13.01 18.86 3.81
C SER A 578 -11.51 19.06 4.01
N SER A 579 -10.92 18.42 4.99
CA SER A 579 -9.47 18.38 5.18
C SER A 579 -9.06 17.15 5.98
N TRP A 580 -7.84 16.66 5.76
CA TRP A 580 -7.23 15.53 6.46
C TRP A 580 -5.75 15.86 6.66
N PHE A 581 -5.53 16.85 7.51
CA PHE A 581 -4.26 17.58 7.56
C PHE A 581 -3.33 17.06 8.67
N PRO A 582 -2.00 17.09 8.50
CA PRO A 582 -1.24 17.46 7.30
C PRO A 582 -0.98 16.30 6.35
N LEU A 583 -1.67 15.16 6.53
CA LEU A 583 -1.58 14.02 5.62
C LEU A 583 -1.80 14.50 4.17
N VAL A 584 -2.92 15.18 3.95
CA VAL A 584 -3.31 15.81 2.68
C VAL A 584 -3.05 17.31 2.74
N ASP A 585 -2.63 17.91 1.62
CA ASP A 585 -2.46 19.35 1.50
C ASP A 585 -3.77 20.13 1.70
N ARG A 586 -3.66 21.39 2.11
CA ARG A 586 -4.83 22.26 2.27
C ARG A 586 -5.42 22.63 0.90
N ASN A 587 -6.72 22.45 0.73
CA ASN A 587 -7.41 23.01 -0.43
C ASN A 587 -7.64 24.52 -0.22
N PRO A 588 -7.26 25.40 -1.18
CA PRO A 588 -7.55 26.83 -1.11
C PRO A 588 -9.04 27.16 -1.14
N GLN A 589 -9.92 26.19 -1.45
CA GLN A 589 -11.36 26.32 -1.67
C GLN A 589 -11.71 27.28 -2.83
N LYS A 590 -10.71 27.48 -3.66
CA LYS A 590 -10.71 28.26 -4.88
C LYS A 590 -10.17 27.42 -6.03
N PHE A 591 -10.86 27.40 -7.15
CA PHE A 591 -10.40 26.69 -8.33
C PHE A 591 -9.10 27.29 -8.86
N MET A 592 -8.00 26.62 -8.62
CA MET A 592 -6.67 27.02 -9.06
C MET A 592 -5.68 25.85 -9.04
N ASP A 593 -4.47 26.10 -9.52
CA ASP A 593 -3.34 25.18 -9.34
C ASP A 593 -2.84 25.27 -7.90
N ILE A 594 -2.94 24.14 -7.17
CA ILE A 594 -2.58 24.07 -5.74
C ILE A 594 -1.09 24.34 -5.49
N TYR A 595 -0.24 24.01 -6.44
CA TYR A 595 1.22 24.22 -6.31
C TYR A 595 1.61 25.71 -6.37
N LYS A 596 0.70 26.55 -6.83
CA LYS A 596 0.86 28.02 -6.89
C LYS A 596 0.13 28.77 -5.80
N ALA A 597 -0.68 28.07 -5.00
CA ALA A 597 -1.44 28.69 -3.93
C ALA A 597 -0.52 29.31 -2.87
N THR A 598 -0.82 30.54 -2.49
CA THR A 598 -0.15 31.29 -1.42
C THR A 598 -1.14 31.55 -0.30
N GLU A 599 -0.68 31.98 0.88
CA GLU A 599 -1.57 32.12 2.04
C GLU A 599 -2.83 32.98 1.80
N PRO A 600 -2.80 34.08 1.02
CA PRO A 600 -4.02 34.84 0.69
C PRO A 600 -5.05 34.11 -0.17
N ASP A 601 -4.67 33.00 -0.81
CA ASP A 601 -5.59 32.23 -1.64
C ASP A 601 -6.51 31.30 -0.83
N PHE A 602 -6.11 30.96 0.40
CA PHE A 602 -6.86 30.06 1.27
C PHE A 602 -8.07 30.77 1.89
N GLN A 603 -9.27 30.31 1.54
CA GLN A 603 -10.53 30.92 1.93
C GLN A 603 -11.41 29.94 2.69
N LYS A 604 -12.20 30.44 3.67
CA LYS A 604 -13.26 29.64 4.27
C LYS A 604 -14.35 29.37 3.26
N ALA A 605 -14.91 28.17 3.30
CA ALA A 605 -16.09 27.83 2.52
C ALA A 605 -17.16 27.16 3.39
N THR A 606 -18.41 27.50 3.09
CA THR A 606 -19.56 26.78 3.63
C THR A 606 -19.87 25.62 2.73
N ILE A 607 -19.90 24.41 3.31
CA ILE A 607 -20.20 23.16 2.62
C ILE A 607 -21.59 22.68 3.08
N LYS A 608 -22.43 22.28 2.13
CA LYS A 608 -23.72 21.64 2.40
C LYS A 608 -23.67 20.23 1.84
N VAL A 609 -24.11 19.25 2.62
CA VAL A 609 -24.32 17.86 2.19
C VAL A 609 -25.81 17.57 2.24
N TYR A 610 -26.40 17.20 1.10
CA TYR A 610 -27.84 16.95 0.98
C TYR A 610 -28.16 15.53 1.44
N GLU A 611 -28.88 15.46 2.55
CA GLU A 611 -29.39 14.21 3.13
C GLU A 611 -30.37 13.53 2.17
N ASN A 612 -30.52 12.22 2.27
CA ASN A 612 -31.32 11.39 1.36
C ASN A 612 -30.90 11.37 -0.14
N GLN A 613 -30.12 12.38 -0.59
CA GLN A 613 -29.50 12.39 -1.92
C GLN A 613 -28.05 11.91 -1.89
N SER A 614 -27.47 11.80 -0.68
CA SER A 614 -26.11 11.31 -0.44
C SER A 614 -26.15 9.93 0.20
N LYS A 615 -25.17 9.10 -0.17
CA LYS A 615 -25.07 7.71 0.30
C LYS A 615 -23.65 7.18 0.15
N LEU A 616 -23.35 6.12 0.88
CA LEU A 616 -22.28 5.19 0.55
C LEU A 616 -22.89 3.96 -0.14
N ILE A 617 -22.19 3.42 -1.11
CA ILE A 617 -22.55 2.12 -1.71
C ILE A 617 -21.57 1.11 -1.12
N LEU A 618 -22.10 0.23 -0.27
CA LEU A 618 -21.33 -0.76 0.47
C LEU A 618 -21.29 -2.09 -0.28
N PRO A 619 -20.15 -2.79 -0.37
CA PRO A 619 -20.04 -4.12 -0.98
C PRO A 619 -20.45 -5.21 0.04
N ILE A 620 -21.74 -5.36 0.30
CA ILE A 620 -22.25 -6.31 1.31
C ILE A 620 -22.19 -7.74 0.78
N VAL A 621 -21.63 -8.64 1.58
CA VAL A 621 -21.65 -10.10 1.35
C VAL A 621 -22.95 -10.67 1.93
N LYS A 622 -23.70 -11.44 1.10
CA LYS A 622 -24.96 -12.11 1.49
C LYS A 622 -24.80 -13.59 1.66
#